data_284c43940a09c49b62ba50f03b762588
#
_entry.id   284c43940a09c49b62ba50f03b762588
#
_cell.length_a   1.000
_cell.length_b   1.000
_cell.length_c   1.000
_cell.angle_alpha   90.00
_cell.angle_beta   90.00
_cell.angle_gamma   90.00
#
_symmetry.space_group_name_H-M   'P 1'
#
loop_
_entity.id
_entity.type
_entity.pdbx_description
1 polymer ?
#
loop_
_entity_poly.entity_id
_entity_poly.type
_entity_poly.pdbx_seq_one_letter_code
_entity_poly.pdbx_strand_id
1 'polypeptide(L)'
;MRLDKKSKEILQELVKGKGYFKTPTVPKDHTDGTVNLLVPLYLKGLLTFQRQYDIPLIGPCNEHMVRFKWYDVMIDKKKTIKDIRKVIKDGKL
;
A
#
# COMPACT_ATOMS: atom_id res chain seq x y z
N MET A 1 14.56 -2.33 12.17
CA MET A 1 13.51 -1.29 12.19
C MET A 1 12.32 -1.79 12.97
N ARG A 2 11.84 -0.97 13.89
CA ARG A 2 10.70 -1.33 14.70
C ARG A 2 9.39 -0.93 13.99
N LEU A 3 8.42 -1.83 14.00
CA LEU A 3 7.13 -1.54 13.38
C LEU A 3 6.30 -0.63 14.30
N ASP A 4 5.79 0.45 13.74
CA ASP A 4 4.81 1.25 14.46
C ASP A 4 3.40 0.65 14.28
N LYS A 5 2.43 1.22 14.97
CA LYS A 5 1.06 0.72 14.96
C LYS A 5 0.45 0.74 13.56
N LYS A 6 0.68 1.80 12.81
CA LYS A 6 0.11 1.95 11.46
C LYS A 6 0.73 0.96 10.47
N SER A 7 2.03 0.72 10.57
CA SER A 7 2.69 -0.28 9.72
C SER A 7 2.17 -1.68 10.00
N LYS A 8 1.94 -2.01 11.28
CA LYS A 8 1.32 -3.28 11.66
C LYS A 8 -0.07 -3.42 11.08
N GLU A 9 -0.87 -2.35 11.12
CA GLU A 9 -2.22 -2.36 10.55
C GLU A 9 -2.19 -2.66 9.05
N ILE A 10 -1.23 -2.07 8.32
CA ILE A 10 -1.06 -2.34 6.89
C ILE A 10 -0.74 -3.81 6.65
N LEU A 11 0.19 -4.36 7.42
CA LEU A 11 0.55 -5.77 7.28
C LEU A 11 -0.60 -6.70 7.66
N GLN A 12 -1.39 -6.33 8.67
CA GLN A 12 -2.57 -7.09 9.05
C GLN A 12 -3.63 -7.09 7.96
N GLU A 13 -3.85 -5.95 7.29
CA GLU A 13 -4.76 -5.88 6.15
C GLU A 13 -4.25 -6.75 4.99
N LEU A 14 -2.95 -6.79 4.78
CA LEU A 14 -2.35 -7.62 3.75
C LEU A 14 -2.60 -9.10 4.02
N VAL A 15 -2.46 -9.54 5.27
CA VAL A 15 -2.75 -10.92 5.67
C VAL A 15 -4.24 -11.22 5.52
N LYS A 16 -5.09 -10.31 5.99
CA LYS A 16 -6.54 -10.45 5.91
C LYS A 16 -7.03 -10.58 4.47
N GLY A 17 -6.41 -9.84 3.55
CA GLY A 17 -6.71 -9.88 2.13
C GLY A 17 -5.99 -10.98 1.35
N LYS A 18 -5.35 -11.90 2.04
CA LYS A 18 -4.61 -13.01 1.43
C LYS A 18 -3.50 -12.56 0.48
N GLY A 19 -2.85 -11.47 0.82
CA GLY A 19 -1.74 -10.93 0.06
C GLY A 19 -2.08 -9.75 -0.84
N TYR A 20 -3.30 -9.23 -0.73
CA TYR A 20 -3.73 -8.07 -1.51
C TYR A 20 -4.78 -7.26 -0.75
N PHE A 21 -4.69 -5.93 -0.84
CA PHE A 21 -5.77 -5.06 -0.40
C PHE A 21 -5.68 -3.70 -1.09
N LYS A 22 -6.79 -2.97 -1.06
CA LYS A 22 -6.85 -1.60 -1.56
C LYS A 22 -6.84 -0.64 -0.40
N THR A 23 -6.00 0.40 -0.50
CA THR A 23 -6.09 1.48 0.48
C THR A 23 -7.34 2.32 0.20
N PRO A 24 -7.87 3.01 1.21
CA PRO A 24 -8.97 3.94 0.99
C PRO A 24 -8.61 5.02 -0.02
N THR A 25 -9.62 5.56 -0.69
CA THR A 25 -9.45 6.69 -1.60
C THR A 25 -8.85 7.88 -0.83
N VAL A 26 -7.80 8.46 -1.40
CA VAL A 26 -7.10 9.56 -0.75
C VAL A 26 -7.94 10.83 -0.82
N PRO A 27 -8.02 11.59 0.27
CA PRO A 27 -8.59 12.94 0.22
C PRO A 27 -7.77 13.85 -0.70
N LYS A 28 -8.34 14.98 -1.03
CA LYS A 28 -7.91 15.91 -2.10
C LYS A 28 -6.48 16.42 -2.04
N ASP A 29 -5.80 16.34 -0.95
CA ASP A 29 -4.52 17.00 -0.72
C ASP A 29 -3.31 16.09 -0.92
N HIS A 30 -3.30 15.15 -1.74
CA HIS A 30 -2.15 14.31 -2.13
C HIS A 30 -1.04 14.08 -1.09
N THR A 31 -1.18 14.65 0.10
CA THR A 31 -0.23 14.49 1.21
C THR A 31 -0.65 13.32 2.08
N ASP A 32 -0.99 12.24 1.43
CA ASP A 32 -1.41 11.05 2.12
C ASP A 32 -0.21 10.38 2.80
N GLY A 33 -0.27 10.26 4.10
CA GLY A 33 0.74 9.55 4.87
C GLY A 33 0.86 8.08 4.51
N THR A 34 -0.08 7.54 3.73
CA THR A 34 -0.06 6.14 3.33
C THR A 34 1.20 5.78 2.56
N VAL A 35 1.66 6.63 1.64
CA VAL A 35 2.91 6.39 0.91
C VAL A 35 4.08 6.30 1.87
N ASN A 36 4.13 7.19 2.84
CA ASN A 36 5.20 7.21 3.82
C ASN A 36 5.21 5.95 4.69
N LEU A 37 4.06 5.28 4.83
CA LEU A 37 3.97 4.02 5.54
C LEU A 37 4.33 2.83 4.65
N LEU A 38 3.97 2.90 3.37
CA LEU A 38 4.21 1.80 2.41
C LEU A 38 5.66 1.71 1.97
N VAL A 39 6.33 2.84 1.76
CA VAL A 39 7.71 2.88 1.24
C VAL A 39 8.69 2.11 2.12
N PRO A 40 8.73 2.28 3.44
CA PRO A 40 9.65 1.49 4.27
C PRO A 40 9.40 -0.01 4.17
N LEU A 41 8.15 -0.43 4.10
CA LEU A 41 7.80 -1.85 3.97
C LEU A 41 8.20 -2.40 2.60
N TYR A 42 8.04 -1.59 1.56
CA TYR A 42 8.49 -1.93 0.22
C TYR A 42 10.02 -2.09 0.17
N LEU A 43 10.75 -1.17 0.78
CA LEU A 43 12.21 -1.21 0.79
C LEU A 43 12.74 -2.42 1.56
N LYS A 44 11.99 -2.93 2.53
CA LYS A 44 12.34 -4.14 3.27
C LYS A 44 11.91 -5.42 2.54
N GLY A 45 11.31 -5.30 1.36
CA GLY A 45 10.95 -6.45 0.55
C GLY A 45 9.73 -7.21 1.04
N LEU A 46 8.83 -6.56 1.81
CA LEU A 46 7.64 -7.21 2.35
C LEU A 46 6.45 -7.11 1.42
N LEU A 47 6.32 -6.00 0.73
CA LEU A 47 5.18 -5.75 -0.15
C LEU A 47 5.58 -4.90 -1.35
N THR A 48 4.68 -4.85 -2.32
CA THR A 48 4.75 -3.92 -3.44
C THR A 48 3.45 -3.14 -3.46
N PHE A 49 3.47 -1.96 -4.05
CA PHE A 49 2.26 -1.17 -4.20
C PHE A 49 2.27 -0.43 -5.52
N GLN A 50 1.07 -0.13 -6.02
CA GLN A 50 0.87 0.57 -7.28
C GLN A 50 -0.23 1.59 -7.13
N ARG A 51 -0.02 2.80 -7.65
CA ARG A 51 -1.04 3.84 -7.67
C ARG A 51 -2.04 3.54 -8.77
N GLN A 52 -3.32 3.70 -8.45
CA GLN A 52 -4.38 3.60 -9.43
C GLN A 52 -4.99 4.98 -9.65
N TYR A 53 -5.19 5.32 -10.91
CA TYR A 53 -5.70 6.63 -11.32
C TYR A 53 -6.98 6.45 -12.12
N ASP A 54 -7.81 7.46 -12.05
CA ASP A 54 -8.99 7.58 -12.91
C ASP A 54 -8.66 8.58 -14.01
N ILE A 55 -8.80 8.15 -15.25
CA ILE A 55 -8.54 8.99 -16.42
C ILE A 55 -9.85 9.11 -17.17
N PRO A 56 -10.33 10.34 -17.45
CA PRO A 56 -11.58 10.50 -18.22
C PRO A 56 -11.44 9.90 -19.60
N LEU A 57 -12.46 9.16 -20.04
CA LEU A 57 -12.48 8.51 -21.33
C LEU A 57 -12.88 9.44 -22.48
N ILE A 58 -13.40 10.63 -22.16
CA ILE A 58 -13.92 11.57 -23.14
C ILE A 58 -13.16 12.88 -23.04
N GLY A 59 -12.71 13.40 -24.20
CA GLY A 59 -12.02 14.66 -24.30
C GLY A 59 -10.52 14.55 -24.20
N PRO A 60 -9.79 15.66 -24.40
CA PRO A 60 -8.33 15.67 -24.29
C PRO A 60 -7.93 15.38 -22.85
N CYS A 61 -7.11 14.36 -22.68
CA CYS A 61 -6.61 13.99 -21.38
C CYS A 61 -5.35 14.81 -21.08
N ASN A 62 -5.37 15.59 -20.00
CA ASN A 62 -4.19 16.28 -19.51
C ASN A 62 -3.96 15.98 -18.05
N GLU A 63 -2.85 16.42 -17.50
CA GLU A 63 -2.45 16.12 -16.13
C GLU A 63 -3.49 16.53 -15.08
N HIS A 64 -4.25 17.59 -15.35
CA HIS A 64 -5.26 18.10 -14.42
C HIS A 64 -6.51 17.23 -14.35
N MET A 65 -6.67 16.30 -15.29
CA MET A 65 -7.84 15.44 -15.37
C MET A 65 -7.57 14.05 -14.76
N VAL A 66 -6.33 13.75 -14.43
CA VAL A 66 -5.97 12.48 -13.82
C VAL A 66 -6.25 12.57 -12.31
N ARG A 67 -7.06 11.66 -11.81
CA ARG A 67 -7.41 11.63 -10.39
C ARG A 67 -6.85 10.37 -9.75
N PHE A 68 -6.19 10.55 -8.61
CA PHE A 68 -5.76 9.43 -7.81
C PHE A 68 -6.98 8.72 -7.20
N LYS A 69 -7.01 7.40 -7.28
CA LYS A 69 -8.09 6.59 -6.69
C LYS A 69 -7.66 5.87 -5.43
N TRP A 70 -6.70 4.98 -5.54
CA TRP A 70 -6.24 4.18 -4.42
C TRP A 70 -4.87 3.61 -4.73
N TYR A 71 -4.26 2.99 -3.73
CA TYR A 71 -3.10 2.14 -3.93
C TYR A 71 -3.55 0.68 -3.89
N ASP A 72 -3.11 -0.10 -4.86
CA ASP A 72 -3.16 -1.55 -4.78
C ASP A 72 -1.90 -2.01 -4.06
N VAL A 73 -2.08 -2.75 -2.97
CA VAL A 73 -0.98 -3.24 -2.16
C VAL A 73 -0.96 -4.76 -2.24
N MET A 74 0.19 -5.31 -2.59
CA MET A 74 0.35 -6.76 -2.75
C MET A 74 1.58 -7.24 -2.00
N ILE A 75 1.50 -8.47 -1.51
CA ILE A 75 2.66 -9.12 -0.90
C ILE A 75 3.78 -9.26 -1.95
N ASP A 76 5.02 -9.10 -1.52
CA ASP A 76 6.18 -9.32 -2.40
C ASP A 76 6.20 -10.77 -2.88
N LYS A 77 6.59 -10.97 -4.14
CA LYS A 77 6.62 -12.29 -4.76
C LYS A 77 7.48 -13.30 -4.02
N LYS A 78 8.49 -12.83 -3.32
CA LYS A 78 9.45 -13.67 -2.57
C LYS A 78 9.00 -13.93 -1.14
N LYS A 79 7.86 -13.40 -0.73
CA LYS A 79 7.34 -13.54 0.63
C LYS A 79 6.02 -14.30 0.63
N THR A 80 5.73 -14.94 1.75
CA THR A 80 4.46 -15.64 1.96
C THR A 80 3.67 -14.94 3.06
N ILE A 81 2.39 -15.29 3.16
CA ILE A 81 1.55 -14.79 4.26
C ILE A 81 2.15 -15.18 5.62
N LYS A 82 2.75 -16.36 5.70
CA LYS A 82 3.42 -16.82 6.91
C LYS A 82 4.58 -15.88 7.30
N ASP A 83 5.35 -15.43 6.32
CA ASP A 83 6.44 -14.47 6.56
C ASP A 83 5.91 -13.16 7.12
N ILE A 84 4.81 -12.67 6.56
CA ILE A 84 4.19 -11.42 7.02
C ILE A 84 3.65 -11.58 8.44
N ARG A 85 3.01 -12.70 8.75
CA ARG A 85 2.53 -12.97 10.12
C ARG A 85 3.66 -12.98 11.12
N LYS A 86 4.81 -13.54 10.73
CA LYS A 86 5.99 -13.56 11.59
C LYS A 86 6.50 -12.16 11.89
N VAL A 87 6.56 -11.30 10.88
CA VAL A 87 6.98 -9.91 11.06
C VAL A 87 6.04 -9.18 12.00
N ILE A 88 4.74 -9.39 11.85
CA ILE A 88 3.75 -8.77 12.74
C ILE A 88 3.96 -9.25 14.18
N LYS A 89 4.15 -10.54 14.37
CA LYS A 89 4.36 -11.14 15.68
C LYS A 89 5.61 -10.59 16.36
N ASP A 90 6.70 -10.52 15.61
CA ASP A 90 7.98 -10.04 16.14
C ASP A 90 7.97 -8.53 16.39
N GLY A 91 7.14 -7.78 15.69
CA GLY A 91 7.02 -6.35 15.84
C GLY A 91 8.21 -5.56 15.32
N LYS A 92 9.06 -6.19 14.52
CA LYS A 92 10.25 -5.55 13.94
C LYS A 92 10.65 -6.23 12.64
N LEU A 93 11.36 -5.50 11.86
CA LEU A 93 11.94 -5.97 10.60
C LEU A 93 13.40 -6.35 10.76
#